data_d6bc3432e5d301bdbc2a2b6b0baa1371
#
_entry.id   d6bc3432e5d301bdbc2a2b6b0baa1371
#
_cell.length_a   1.000
_cell.length_b   1.000
_cell.length_c   1.000
_cell.angle_alpha   90.00
_cell.angle_beta   90.00
_cell.angle_gamma   90.00
#
_symmetry.space_group_name_H-M   'P 1'
#
loop_
_entity.id
_entity.type
_entity.pdbx_description
1 polymer ?
#
loop_
_entity_poly.entity_id
_entity_poly.type
_entity_poly.pdbx_seq_one_letter_code
_entity_poly.pdbx_strand_id
1 'polypeptide(L)' 'MSAATSAPRLITAGVIATELHVQLHRVLHVLATRQHIRPSARAGTLRLYDRRAVAMVRHELNAIDARRCRKGVHHAV' A
#
# COMPACT_ATOMS: atom_id res chain seq x y z
N MET A 1 -20.03 0.94 23.68
CA MET A 1 -20.02 1.62 22.64
C MET A 1 -18.74 2.04 22.18
N SER A 2 -18.06 2.69 22.87
CA SER A 2 -16.82 3.17 22.41
C SER A 2 -15.78 2.12 22.18
N ALA A 3 -15.98 0.95 22.68
CA ALA A 3 -15.02 -0.13 22.46
C ALA A 3 -14.86 -0.44 20.98
N ALA A 4 -15.90 -0.27 20.23
CA ALA A 4 -15.82 -0.53 18.80
C ALA A 4 -14.88 0.40 18.08
N THR A 5 -14.68 1.59 18.61
CA THR A 5 -13.83 2.56 17.97
C THR A 5 -12.36 2.33 18.23
N SER A 6 -12.03 1.53 19.22
CA SER A 6 -10.63 1.28 19.52
C SER A 6 -10.04 0.14 18.70
N ALA A 7 -10.86 -0.64 18.03
CA ALA A 7 -10.38 -1.73 17.21
C ALA A 7 -9.77 -1.20 15.91
N PRO A 8 -8.54 -1.59 15.57
CA PRO A 8 -7.95 -1.14 14.33
C PRO A 8 -8.67 -1.74 13.14
N ARG A 9 -8.77 -0.96 12.08
CA ARG A 9 -9.40 -1.41 10.87
C ARG A 9 -8.34 -2.05 9.99
N LEU A 10 -8.40 -3.35 9.86
CA LEU A 10 -7.41 -4.10 9.09
C LEU A 10 -7.96 -4.44 7.71
N ILE A 11 -7.12 -4.27 6.70
CA ILE A 11 -7.52 -4.49 5.32
C ILE A 11 -6.48 -5.31 4.58
N THR A 12 -6.89 -5.92 3.48
CA THR A 12 -5.99 -6.73 2.66
C THR A 12 -5.32 -5.87 1.59
N ALA A 13 -4.32 -6.44 0.93
CA ALA A 13 -3.63 -5.76 -0.17
C ALA A 13 -4.60 -5.39 -1.30
N GLY A 14 -5.59 -6.24 -1.54
CA GLY A 14 -6.59 -5.95 -2.56
C GLY A 14 -7.39 -4.71 -2.25
N VAL A 15 -7.75 -4.52 -1.00
CA VAL A 15 -8.48 -3.33 -0.57
C VAL A 15 -7.58 -2.10 -0.69
N ILE A 16 -6.30 -2.23 -0.33
CA ILE A 16 -5.36 -1.13 -0.48
C ILE A 16 -5.29 -0.69 -1.94
N ALA A 17 -5.20 -1.65 -2.85
CA ALA A 17 -5.14 -1.34 -4.27
C ALA A 17 -6.39 -0.58 -4.73
N THR A 18 -7.55 -1.00 -4.26
CA THR A 18 -8.81 -0.35 -4.60
C THR A 18 -8.86 1.08 -4.06
N GLU A 19 -8.45 1.27 -2.82
CA GLU A 19 -8.48 2.59 -2.22
C GLU A 19 -7.52 3.56 -2.88
N LEU A 20 -6.36 3.07 -3.31
CA LEU A 20 -5.36 3.92 -3.94
C LEU A 20 -5.54 4.02 -5.46
N HIS A 21 -6.53 3.32 -6.01
CA HIS A 21 -6.81 3.31 -7.44
C HIS A 21 -5.60 2.87 -8.26
N VAL A 22 -4.94 1.81 -7.79
CA VAL A 22 -3.79 1.24 -8.50
C VAL A 22 -4.02 -0.26 -8.69
N GLN A 23 -3.23 -0.85 -9.54
CA GLN A 23 -3.34 -2.27 -9.80
C GLN A 23 -2.77 -3.08 -8.62
N LEU A 24 -3.39 -4.21 -8.37
CA LEU A 24 -3.01 -5.05 -7.23
C LEU A 24 -1.54 -5.46 -7.28
N HIS A 25 -1.03 -5.80 -8.45
CA HIS A 25 0.35 -6.27 -8.54
C HIS A 25 1.36 -5.18 -8.14
N ARG A 26 1.01 -3.92 -8.31
CA ARG A 26 1.88 -2.82 -7.87
C ARG A 26 1.94 -2.77 -6.35
N VAL A 27 0.80 -2.94 -5.70
CA VAL A 27 0.75 -2.97 -4.24
C VAL A 27 1.53 -4.18 -3.72
N LEU A 28 1.33 -5.33 -4.33
CA LEU A 28 2.04 -6.55 -3.92
C LEU A 28 3.54 -6.41 -4.10
N HIS A 29 3.98 -5.76 -5.16
CA HIS A 29 5.40 -5.52 -5.39
C HIS A 29 6.00 -4.64 -4.28
N VAL A 30 5.31 -3.57 -3.92
CA VAL A 30 5.77 -2.69 -2.86
C VAL A 30 5.84 -3.44 -1.55
N LEU A 31 4.81 -4.20 -1.22
CA LEU A 31 4.77 -4.95 0.03
C LEU A 31 5.86 -6.03 0.09
N ALA A 32 6.21 -6.60 -1.07
CA ALA A 32 7.24 -7.62 -1.13
C ALA A 32 8.65 -7.02 -1.03
N THR A 33 8.86 -5.84 -1.57
CA THR A 33 10.18 -5.23 -1.63
C THR A 33 10.47 -4.25 -0.49
N ARG A 34 9.44 -3.73 0.17
CA ARG A 34 9.61 -2.77 1.26
C ARG A 34 9.37 -3.46 2.60
N GLN A 35 10.44 -3.93 3.19
CA GLN A 35 10.34 -4.73 4.41
C GLN A 35 9.86 -3.93 5.63
N HIS A 36 9.95 -2.63 5.57
CA HIS A 36 9.47 -1.81 6.68
C HIS A 36 7.94 -1.74 6.73
N ILE A 37 7.26 -2.15 5.65
CA ILE A 37 5.80 -2.21 5.64
C ILE A 37 5.40 -3.63 6.00
N ARG A 38 4.97 -3.81 7.24
CA ARG A 38 4.63 -5.14 7.75
C ARG A 38 3.15 -5.26 8.02
N PRO A 39 2.59 -6.45 7.85
CA PRO A 39 1.19 -6.65 8.19
C PRO A 39 0.98 -6.58 9.71
N SER A 40 -0.17 -6.03 10.10
CA SER A 40 -0.53 -5.95 11.52
C SER A 40 -1.07 -7.27 12.04
N ALA A 41 -1.61 -8.11 11.15
CA ALA A 41 -2.16 -9.39 11.53
C ALA A 41 -2.19 -10.32 10.33
N ARG A 42 -2.45 -11.59 10.59
CA ARG A 42 -2.61 -12.59 9.55
C ARG A 42 -3.88 -13.38 9.81
N ALA A 43 -4.59 -13.69 8.75
CA ALA A 43 -5.73 -14.58 8.80
C ALA A 43 -5.47 -15.71 7.82
N GLY A 44 -4.93 -16.81 8.30
CA GLY A 44 -4.49 -17.90 7.43
C GLY A 44 -3.33 -17.45 6.55
N THR A 45 -3.51 -17.51 5.25
CA THR A 45 -2.50 -17.04 4.31
C THR A 45 -2.67 -15.57 3.97
N LEU A 46 -3.75 -14.95 4.41
CA LEU A 46 -3.98 -13.54 4.15
C LEU A 46 -3.22 -12.67 5.14
N ARG A 47 -2.64 -11.59 4.65
CA ARG A 47 -1.99 -10.59 5.48
C ARG A 47 -2.90 -9.38 5.57
N LEU A 48 -3.07 -8.89 6.78
CA LEU A 48 -3.93 -7.75 7.05
C LEU A 48 -3.09 -6.56 7.44
N TYR A 49 -3.41 -5.40 6.88
CA TYR A 49 -2.64 -4.18 7.06
C TYR A 49 -3.49 -3.11 7.70
N ASP A 50 -2.87 -2.23 8.46
CA ASP A 50 -3.56 -1.11 9.08
C ASP A 50 -3.45 0.13 8.19
N ARG A 51 -4.03 1.21 8.66
CA ARG A 51 -4.04 2.45 7.90
C ARG A 51 -2.64 3.02 7.69
N ARG A 52 -1.74 2.78 8.62
CA ARG A 52 -0.37 3.23 8.51
C ARG A 52 0.31 2.56 7.32
N ALA A 53 0.06 1.27 7.13
CA ALA A 53 0.62 0.54 6.00
C ALA A 53 0.09 1.11 4.68
N VAL A 54 -1.19 1.47 4.63
CA VAL A 54 -1.77 2.07 3.42
C VAL A 54 -1.03 3.36 3.07
N ALA A 55 -0.77 4.20 4.08
CA ALA A 55 -0.05 5.45 3.85
C ALA A 55 1.36 5.19 3.35
N MET A 56 2.04 4.17 3.89
CA MET A 56 3.38 3.82 3.45
C MET A 56 3.39 3.32 2.02
N VAL A 57 2.44 2.48 1.65
CA VAL A 57 2.32 1.97 0.28
C VAL A 57 2.09 3.14 -0.67
N ARG A 58 1.20 4.05 -0.31
CA ARG A 58 0.92 5.22 -1.12
C ARG A 58 2.18 6.05 -1.33
N HIS A 59 2.93 6.27 -0.27
CA HIS A 59 4.17 7.03 -0.35
C HIS A 59 5.18 6.38 -1.29
N GLU A 60 5.35 5.05 -1.18
CA GLU A 60 6.27 4.32 -2.04
C GLU A 60 5.85 4.36 -3.51
N LEU A 61 4.55 4.20 -3.75
CA LEU A 61 4.05 4.26 -5.12
C LEU A 61 4.24 5.64 -5.72
N ASN A 62 4.01 6.69 -4.93
CA ASN A 62 4.23 8.04 -5.40
C ASN A 62 5.70 8.29 -5.71
N ALA A 63 6.60 7.74 -4.92
CA ALA A 63 8.03 7.89 -5.17
C ALA A 63 8.45 7.18 -6.45
N ILE A 64 7.89 5.99 -6.69
CA ILE A 64 8.17 5.25 -7.92
C ILE A 64 7.65 6.03 -9.13
N ASP A 65 6.42 6.53 -9.04
CA ASP A 65 5.82 7.27 -10.13
C ASP A 65 6.57 8.58 -10.41
N ALA A 66 7.07 9.22 -9.37
CA ALA A 66 7.85 10.44 -9.54
C ALA A 66 9.12 10.17 -10.33
N ARG A 67 9.79 9.05 -10.06
CA ARG A 67 10.98 8.68 -10.82
C ARG A 67 10.64 8.37 -12.26
N ARG A 68 9.54 7.68 -12.48
CA ARG A 68 9.10 7.34 -13.83
C ARG A 68 8.71 8.59 -14.60
N CYS A 69 8.06 9.54 -13.93
CA CYS A 69 7.69 10.78 -14.56
C CYS A 69 8.90 11.59 -14.99
N ARG A 70 9.97 11.56 -14.21
CA ARG A 70 11.19 12.26 -14.61
C ARG A 70 11.75 11.70 -15.89
N LYS A 71 11.80 10.37 -15.99
CA LYS A 71 12.27 9.74 -17.22
C LYS A 71 11.36 10.06 -18.38
N GLY A 72 10.05 10.05 -18.13
CA GLY A 72 9.09 10.37 -19.15
C GLY A 72 9.22 11.79 -19.65
N VAL A 73 9.50 12.71 -18.77
CA VAL A 73 9.67 14.12 -19.15
C VAL A 73 10.86 14.27 -20.08
N HIS A 74 11.94 13.57 -19.80
CA HIS A 74 13.10 13.63 -20.70
C HIS A 74 12.76 13.11 -22.07
N HIS A 75 11.98 12.07 -22.15
CA HIS A 75 11.60 11.52 -23.44
C HIS A 75 10.61 12.43 -24.16
N ALA A 76 9.77 13.10 -23.43
CA ALA A 76 8.78 13.95 -24.03
C ALA A 76 9.38 15.15 -24.74
N VAL A 77 10.53 15.53 -24.31
CA VAL A 77 11.22 16.63 -24.93
C VAL A 77 12.03 16.15 -26.12
#